data_e6a1c5b399c80efa9f24f556f63e0566
#
_entry.id   e6a1c5b399c80efa9f24f556f63e0566
#
_cell.length_a   1.000
_cell.length_b   1.000
_cell.length_c   1.000
_cell.angle_alpha   90.00
_cell.angle_beta   90.00
_cell.angle_gamma   90.00
#
_symmetry.space_group_name_H-M   'P 1'
#
loop_
_entity.id
_entity.type
_entity.pdbx_description
1 polymer ?
#
loop_
_entity_poly.entity_id
_entity_poly.type
_entity_poly.pdbx_seq_one_letter_code
_entity_poly.pdbx_strand_id
1 'polypeptide(L)'
;HTSVDINGQRGAIVKDLSVFEDFKELKESFDVVYNAGTTEHVEPYDAQYTSFRIADHCCKTGGLMIHAVPCVNRLDKHGIFREHCHYYYSDEFFQMLVKKCGYQLIGHGYTQQNLLYYALRKTHTSKFMDNQLLFLSKIAVRHTDPRGALSLRISRLQDNNYMYQASKERLEAKR
;
A
#
# COMPACT_ATOMS: atom_id res chain seq x y z
N HIS A 1 -21.61 -1.52 5.74
CA HIS A 1 -20.22 -1.78 6.04
C HIS A 1 -19.84 -3.19 5.57
N THR A 2 -18.80 -3.28 4.77
CA THR A 2 -18.20 -4.54 4.31
C THR A 2 -16.74 -4.54 4.72
N SER A 3 -16.27 -5.60 5.35
CA SER A 3 -14.85 -5.81 5.63
C SER A 3 -14.33 -7.03 4.87
N VAL A 4 -13.08 -7.01 4.51
CA VAL A 4 -12.39 -8.13 3.89
C VAL A 4 -11.16 -8.48 4.73
N ASP A 5 -10.90 -9.77 4.87
CA ASP A 5 -9.72 -10.28 5.58
C ASP A 5 -9.41 -11.69 5.04
N ILE A 6 -8.14 -12.07 5.05
CA ILE A 6 -7.72 -13.40 4.59
C ILE A 6 -8.23 -14.52 5.52
N ASN A 7 -8.49 -14.21 6.78
CA ASN A 7 -8.93 -15.18 7.80
C ASN A 7 -10.45 -15.22 8.03
N GLY A 8 -11.22 -14.29 7.47
CA GLY A 8 -12.69 -14.21 7.59
C GLY A 8 -13.21 -13.94 9.00
N GLN A 9 -12.35 -13.55 9.95
CA GLN A 9 -12.78 -13.31 11.33
C GLN A 9 -13.71 -12.09 11.41
N ARG A 10 -14.55 -12.08 12.45
CA ARG A 10 -15.51 -10.99 12.75
C ARG A 10 -16.48 -10.68 11.61
N GLY A 11 -16.80 -11.68 10.78
CA GLY A 11 -17.73 -11.54 9.66
C GLY A 11 -17.12 -10.86 8.42
N ALA A 12 -15.80 -10.79 8.34
CA ALA A 12 -15.13 -10.34 7.13
C ALA A 12 -15.30 -11.34 5.98
N ILE A 13 -15.44 -10.84 4.77
CA ILE A 13 -15.42 -11.68 3.57
C ILE A 13 -13.98 -12.17 3.36
N VAL A 14 -13.83 -13.47 3.14
CA VAL A 14 -12.51 -14.07 2.87
C VAL A 14 -12.07 -13.68 1.46
N LYS A 15 -11.07 -12.82 1.38
CA LYS A 15 -10.43 -12.38 0.12
C LYS A 15 -8.96 -12.07 0.37
N ASP A 16 -8.12 -12.36 -0.63
CA ASP A 16 -6.69 -12.10 -0.58
C ASP A 16 -6.34 -10.81 -1.35
N LEU A 17 -5.84 -9.80 -0.65
CA LEU A 17 -5.41 -8.52 -1.25
C LEU A 17 -4.19 -8.65 -2.18
N SER A 18 -3.53 -9.81 -2.23
CA SER A 18 -2.50 -10.10 -3.24
C SER A 18 -3.08 -10.56 -4.57
N VAL A 19 -4.38 -10.93 -4.61
CA VAL A 19 -5.05 -11.52 -5.76
C VAL A 19 -6.13 -10.56 -6.31
N PHE A 20 -5.82 -9.85 -7.38
CA PHE A 20 -6.77 -8.89 -7.99
C PHE A 20 -8.09 -9.53 -8.44
N GLU A 21 -8.02 -10.79 -8.92
CA GLU A 21 -9.19 -11.54 -9.43
C GLU A 21 -10.30 -11.67 -8.39
N ASP A 22 -9.93 -11.78 -7.11
CA ASP A 22 -10.88 -11.91 -6.00
C ASP A 22 -11.78 -10.66 -5.81
N PHE A 23 -11.43 -9.56 -6.44
CA PHE A 23 -12.12 -8.27 -6.30
C PHE A 23 -12.78 -7.76 -7.57
N LYS A 24 -12.71 -8.49 -8.68
CA LYS A 24 -13.24 -8.03 -9.97
C LYS A 24 -14.70 -7.60 -9.93
N GLU A 25 -15.52 -8.35 -9.23
CA GLU A 25 -16.96 -8.10 -9.08
C GLU A 25 -17.26 -6.87 -8.21
N LEU A 26 -16.29 -6.39 -7.44
CA LEU A 26 -16.43 -5.23 -6.55
C LEU A 26 -16.03 -3.92 -7.21
N LYS A 27 -15.91 -3.90 -8.54
CA LYS A 27 -15.59 -2.67 -9.29
C LYS A 27 -16.54 -1.53 -8.93
N GLU A 28 -15.97 -0.40 -8.50
CA GLU A 28 -16.72 0.83 -8.16
C GLU A 28 -17.94 0.58 -7.27
N SER A 29 -17.81 -0.32 -6.29
CA SER A 29 -18.91 -0.72 -5.41
C SER A 29 -19.05 0.13 -4.16
N PHE A 30 -17.98 0.82 -3.74
CA PHE A 30 -17.94 1.51 -2.44
C PHE A 30 -17.70 3.02 -2.58
N ASP A 31 -18.46 3.78 -1.81
CA ASP A 31 -18.29 5.24 -1.69
C ASP A 31 -17.06 5.60 -0.85
N VAL A 32 -16.69 4.72 0.08
CA VAL A 32 -15.48 4.84 0.92
C VAL A 32 -14.75 3.50 0.96
N VAL A 33 -13.46 3.52 0.68
CA VAL A 33 -12.53 2.39 0.87
C VAL A 33 -11.54 2.79 1.95
N TYR A 34 -11.45 2.00 3.02
CA TYR A 34 -10.58 2.28 4.16
C TYR A 34 -9.55 1.18 4.37
N ASN A 35 -8.29 1.54 4.27
CA ASN A 35 -7.14 0.70 4.59
C ASN A 35 -6.57 1.16 5.93
N ALA A 36 -6.84 0.39 6.97
CA ALA A 36 -6.43 0.68 8.34
C ALA A 36 -5.41 -0.35 8.84
N GLY A 37 -4.14 -0.12 8.57
CA GLY A 37 -3.12 -1.04 9.06
C GLY A 37 -3.20 -2.44 8.45
N THR A 38 -3.40 -2.55 7.13
CA THR A 38 -3.60 -3.84 6.45
C THR A 38 -2.57 -4.08 5.36
N THR A 39 -2.39 -3.13 4.45
CA THR A 39 -1.54 -3.34 3.26
C THR A 39 -0.08 -3.57 3.60
N GLU A 40 0.42 -3.06 4.70
CA GLU A 40 1.79 -3.26 5.17
C GLU A 40 2.13 -4.71 5.54
N HIS A 41 1.12 -5.57 5.60
CA HIS A 41 1.26 -7.02 5.86
C HIS A 41 1.08 -7.87 4.60
N VAL A 42 0.65 -7.29 3.48
CA VAL A 42 0.35 -8.05 2.25
C VAL A 42 1.64 -8.46 1.55
N GLU A 43 1.85 -9.76 1.46
CA GLU A 43 3.00 -10.41 0.81
C GLU A 43 2.58 -11.07 -0.53
N PRO A 44 3.49 -11.24 -1.47
CA PRO A 44 4.88 -10.79 -1.50
C PRO A 44 5.00 -9.30 -1.86
N TYR A 45 6.23 -8.76 -1.93
CA TYR A 45 6.49 -7.34 -2.17
C TYR A 45 5.75 -6.74 -3.38
N ASP A 46 5.66 -7.46 -4.48
CA ASP A 46 4.93 -7.02 -5.68
C ASP A 46 3.39 -6.97 -5.48
N ALA A 47 2.86 -7.68 -4.48
CA ALA A 47 1.46 -7.63 -4.11
C ALA A 47 1.05 -6.28 -3.46
N GLN A 48 2.02 -5.48 -3.04
CA GLN A 48 1.78 -4.12 -2.60
C GLN A 48 1.10 -3.27 -3.69
N TYR A 49 1.56 -3.40 -4.93
CA TYR A 49 0.91 -2.74 -6.07
C TYR A 49 -0.52 -3.25 -6.28
N THR A 50 -0.73 -4.56 -6.18
CA THR A 50 -2.04 -5.18 -6.36
C THR A 50 -3.02 -4.71 -5.29
N SER A 51 -2.61 -4.65 -4.02
CA SER A 51 -3.50 -4.24 -2.92
C SER A 51 -3.98 -2.79 -3.04
N PHE A 52 -3.11 -1.87 -3.45
CA PHE A 52 -3.51 -0.48 -3.72
C PHE A 52 -4.36 -0.35 -4.98
N ARG A 53 -4.08 -1.14 -6.03
CA ARG A 53 -4.91 -1.22 -7.23
C ARG A 53 -6.31 -1.74 -6.92
N ILE A 54 -6.45 -2.68 -6.00
CA ILE A 54 -7.74 -3.18 -5.51
C ILE A 54 -8.51 -2.06 -4.82
N ALA A 55 -7.87 -1.26 -3.97
CA ALA A 55 -8.52 -0.12 -3.32
C ALA A 55 -9.08 0.88 -4.35
N ASP A 56 -8.31 1.22 -5.37
CA ASP A 56 -8.77 2.07 -6.47
C ASP A 56 -9.93 1.42 -7.26
N HIS A 57 -9.80 0.14 -7.58
CA HIS A 57 -10.80 -0.61 -8.35
C HIS A 57 -12.16 -0.64 -7.64
N CYS A 58 -12.15 -0.87 -6.32
CA CYS A 58 -13.35 -0.98 -5.51
C CYS A 58 -13.99 0.38 -5.21
N CYS A 59 -13.22 1.47 -5.22
CA CYS A 59 -13.71 2.81 -4.95
C CYS A 59 -14.46 3.38 -6.16
N LYS A 60 -15.67 3.90 -5.94
CA LYS A 60 -16.43 4.62 -6.97
C LYS A 60 -15.72 5.88 -7.43
N THR A 61 -15.99 6.29 -8.65
CA THR A 61 -15.69 7.66 -9.09
C THR A 61 -16.45 8.66 -8.20
N GLY A 62 -15.75 9.67 -7.67
CA GLY A 62 -16.26 10.58 -6.63
C GLY A 62 -16.09 10.07 -5.20
N GLY A 63 -15.79 8.79 -5.02
CA GLY A 63 -15.57 8.14 -3.73
C GLY A 63 -14.25 8.50 -3.07
N LEU A 64 -14.08 8.07 -1.83
CA LEU A 64 -12.95 8.39 -0.97
C LEU A 64 -12.15 7.13 -0.62
N MET A 65 -10.86 7.15 -0.86
CA MET A 65 -9.90 6.17 -0.35
C MET A 65 -9.15 6.77 0.83
N ILE A 66 -9.17 6.07 1.96
CA ILE A 66 -8.45 6.49 3.17
C ILE A 66 -7.44 5.40 3.51
N HIS A 67 -6.17 5.78 3.54
CA HIS A 67 -5.07 4.91 3.98
C HIS A 67 -4.55 5.43 5.31
N ALA A 68 -4.45 4.56 6.32
CA ALA A 68 -3.80 4.83 7.59
C ALA A 68 -2.78 3.72 7.85
N VAL A 69 -1.50 4.00 7.63
CA VAL A 69 -0.43 3.00 7.50
C VAL A 69 0.84 3.41 8.25
N PRO A 70 1.72 2.47 8.63
CA PRO A 70 3.00 2.78 9.25
C PRO A 70 3.89 3.64 8.36
N CYS A 71 4.51 4.66 8.95
CA CYS A 71 5.36 5.61 8.25
C CYS A 71 6.83 5.46 8.62
N VAL A 72 7.72 5.47 7.61
CA VAL A 72 9.18 5.41 7.81
C VAL A 72 9.72 6.52 8.71
N ASN A 73 9.14 7.73 8.65
CA ASN A 73 9.65 8.91 9.33
C ASN A 73 9.22 9.01 10.81
N ARG A 74 8.39 8.10 11.30
CA ARG A 74 7.84 8.12 12.68
C ARG A 74 8.22 6.92 13.53
N LEU A 75 9.00 5.99 12.98
CA LEU A 75 9.36 4.76 13.67
C LEU A 75 10.31 4.98 14.86
N ASP A 76 11.17 5.99 14.78
CA ASP A 76 12.24 6.18 15.77
C ASP A 76 11.78 6.81 17.08
N LYS A 77 10.67 7.56 17.06
CA LYS A 77 10.23 8.31 18.26
C LYS A 77 9.51 7.46 19.30
N HIS A 78 8.87 6.35 18.91
CA HIS A 78 8.02 5.57 19.83
C HIS A 78 8.18 4.05 19.70
N GLY A 79 8.96 3.53 18.78
CA GLY A 79 9.23 2.10 18.60
C GLY A 79 8.02 1.21 18.24
N ILE A 80 6.82 1.77 18.28
CA ILE A 80 5.54 1.03 18.27
C ILE A 80 5.34 0.20 17.01
N PHE A 81 5.85 0.67 15.86
CA PHE A 81 5.67 -0.03 14.58
C PHE A 81 6.95 -0.59 13.98
N ARG A 82 8.09 -0.51 14.69
CA ARG A 82 9.40 -0.86 14.14
C ARG A 82 9.51 -2.32 13.69
N GLU A 83 8.82 -3.23 14.39
CA GLU A 83 8.81 -4.66 14.10
C GLU A 83 7.42 -5.19 13.72
N HIS A 84 6.47 -4.28 13.54
CA HIS A 84 5.07 -4.63 13.38
C HIS A 84 4.77 -5.27 12.02
N CYS A 85 5.39 -4.79 10.95
CA CYS A 85 5.06 -5.17 9.58
C CYS A 85 6.30 -5.27 8.68
N HIS A 86 6.09 -5.66 7.43
CA HIS A 86 7.15 -5.82 6.44
C HIS A 86 7.38 -4.56 5.61
N TYR A 87 6.34 -3.76 5.38
CA TYR A 87 6.37 -2.60 4.50
C TYR A 87 5.99 -1.32 5.23
N TYR A 88 6.62 -0.21 4.82
CA TYR A 88 6.41 1.10 5.40
C TYR A 88 6.32 2.14 4.29
N TYR A 89 5.50 3.16 4.51
CA TYR A 89 5.21 4.16 3.51
C TYR A 89 5.74 5.53 3.93
N SER A 90 5.78 6.46 2.99
CA SER A 90 6.22 7.83 3.23
C SER A 90 5.25 8.84 2.62
N ASP A 91 5.37 10.10 3.01
CA ASP A 91 4.65 11.18 2.35
C ASP A 91 4.95 11.22 0.84
N GLU A 92 6.22 10.99 0.43
CA GLU A 92 6.61 10.93 -0.97
C GLU A 92 5.87 9.85 -1.76
N PHE A 93 5.64 8.68 -1.15
CA PHE A 93 4.87 7.60 -1.77
C PHE A 93 3.45 8.06 -2.09
N PHE A 94 2.74 8.64 -1.13
CA PHE A 94 1.37 9.09 -1.35
C PHE A 94 1.28 10.31 -2.27
N GLN A 95 2.22 11.26 -2.17
CA GLN A 95 2.30 12.39 -3.12
C GLN A 95 2.53 11.90 -4.56
N MET A 96 3.34 10.86 -4.74
CA MET A 96 3.50 10.21 -6.04
C MET A 96 2.17 9.62 -6.52
N LEU A 97 1.40 8.92 -5.67
CA LEU A 97 0.08 8.38 -6.04
C LEU A 97 -0.88 9.50 -6.46
N VAL A 98 -0.96 10.58 -5.66
CA VAL A 98 -1.79 11.75 -6.00
C VAL A 98 -1.44 12.26 -7.40
N LYS A 99 -0.16 12.47 -7.67
CA LYS A 99 0.31 13.02 -8.95
C LYS A 99 0.13 12.05 -10.12
N LYS A 100 0.47 10.77 -9.94
CA LYS A 100 0.49 9.78 -11.03
C LYS A 100 -0.88 9.19 -11.34
N CYS A 101 -1.73 9.04 -10.33
CA CYS A 101 -3.08 8.53 -10.51
C CYS A 101 -4.13 9.64 -10.72
N GLY A 102 -3.77 10.91 -10.55
CA GLY A 102 -4.68 12.04 -10.70
C GLY A 102 -5.74 12.10 -9.60
N TYR A 103 -5.45 11.63 -8.40
CA TYR A 103 -6.36 11.74 -7.26
C TYR A 103 -6.40 13.18 -6.73
N GLN A 104 -7.56 13.58 -6.21
CA GLN A 104 -7.67 14.80 -5.43
C GLN A 104 -7.27 14.51 -3.98
N LEU A 105 -6.26 15.20 -3.47
CA LEU A 105 -5.90 15.13 -2.05
C LEU A 105 -6.96 15.89 -1.23
N ILE A 106 -7.61 15.19 -0.30
CA ILE A 106 -8.61 15.75 0.61
C ILE A 106 -7.98 16.12 1.94
N GLY A 107 -7.03 15.30 2.41
CA GLY A 107 -6.30 15.57 3.64
C GLY A 107 -5.23 14.52 3.89
N HIS A 108 -4.23 14.89 4.66
CA HIS A 108 -3.17 13.99 5.11
C HIS A 108 -2.59 14.45 6.45
N GLY A 109 -1.90 13.56 7.12
CA GLY A 109 -1.25 13.86 8.39
C GLY A 109 -0.94 12.59 9.18
N TYR A 110 -0.88 12.73 10.49
CA TYR A 110 -0.59 11.59 11.37
C TYR A 110 -1.73 11.40 12.36
N THR A 111 -2.11 10.15 12.59
CA THR A 111 -3.05 9.78 13.65
C THR A 111 -2.40 9.95 15.03
N GLN A 112 -3.19 9.89 16.09
CA GLN A 112 -2.67 9.85 17.47
C GLN A 112 -1.73 8.67 17.72
N GLN A 113 -1.88 7.59 16.96
CA GLN A 113 -1.03 6.39 17.00
C GLN A 113 0.20 6.50 16.09
N ASN A 114 0.48 7.68 15.51
CA ASN A 114 1.59 7.93 14.58
C ASN A 114 1.49 7.17 13.23
N LEU A 115 0.32 6.68 12.85
CA LEU A 115 0.10 6.22 11.48
C LEU A 115 0.03 7.42 10.55
N LEU A 116 0.67 7.32 9.41
CA LEU A 116 0.49 8.26 8.30
C LEU A 116 -0.87 8.01 7.67
N TYR A 117 -1.72 9.04 7.59
CA TYR A 117 -2.97 8.92 6.86
C TYR A 117 -3.00 9.83 5.62
N TYR A 118 -3.64 9.31 4.58
CA TYR A 118 -3.98 10.03 3.37
C TYR A 118 -5.43 9.75 2.98
N ALA A 119 -6.20 10.81 2.77
CA ALA A 119 -7.56 10.75 2.25
C ALA A 119 -7.55 11.27 0.80
N LEU A 120 -7.84 10.38 -0.14
CA LEU A 120 -7.72 10.58 -1.58
C LEU A 120 -9.08 10.41 -2.24
N ARG A 121 -9.56 11.40 -2.99
CA ARG A 121 -10.78 11.29 -3.78
C ARG A 121 -10.47 10.82 -5.19
N LYS A 122 -11.15 9.78 -5.65
CA LYS A 122 -11.11 9.32 -7.02
C LYS A 122 -11.98 10.26 -7.88
N THR A 123 -11.40 10.89 -8.89
CA THR A 123 -12.09 11.80 -9.82
C THR A 123 -12.39 11.10 -11.15
N HIS A 124 -13.11 11.75 -12.05
CA HIS A 124 -13.39 11.20 -13.39
C HIS A 124 -12.13 10.99 -14.23
N THR A 125 -11.05 11.74 -13.95
CA THR A 125 -9.78 11.64 -14.67
C THR A 125 -8.77 10.76 -13.94
N SER A 126 -9.12 10.26 -12.75
CA SER A 126 -8.21 9.38 -12.00
C SER A 126 -8.05 8.04 -12.69
N LYS A 127 -6.82 7.61 -12.82
CA LYS A 127 -6.45 6.30 -13.33
C LYS A 127 -5.31 5.75 -12.47
N PHE A 128 -5.46 4.53 -11.96
CA PHE A 128 -4.38 3.89 -11.23
C PHE A 128 -3.14 3.76 -12.13
N MET A 129 -1.97 4.07 -11.60
CA MET A 129 -0.73 4.11 -12.36
C MET A 129 -0.33 2.74 -12.89
N ASP A 130 0.13 2.68 -14.14
CA ASP A 130 0.56 1.43 -14.78
C ASP A 130 2.03 1.06 -14.43
N ASN A 131 2.83 2.01 -13.93
CA ASN A 131 4.25 1.78 -13.63
C ASN A 131 4.43 1.13 -12.24
N GLN A 132 4.28 -0.18 -12.20
CA GLN A 132 4.44 -0.98 -10.98
C GLN A 132 5.85 -0.87 -10.38
N LEU A 133 6.90 -0.80 -11.19
CA LEU A 133 8.27 -0.67 -10.67
C LEU A 133 8.49 0.66 -9.95
N LEU A 134 7.97 1.76 -10.51
CA LEU A 134 8.03 3.06 -9.85
C LEU A 134 7.24 3.04 -8.53
N PHE A 135 6.05 2.42 -8.53
CA PHE A 135 5.23 2.26 -7.32
C PHE A 135 6.02 1.55 -6.22
N LEU A 136 6.55 0.38 -6.52
CA LEU A 136 7.31 -0.44 -5.55
C LEU A 136 8.57 0.26 -5.06
N SER A 137 9.28 1.00 -5.93
CA SER A 137 10.51 1.70 -5.55
C SER A 137 10.33 2.77 -4.47
N LYS A 138 9.10 3.14 -4.12
CA LYS A 138 8.77 4.13 -3.09
C LYS A 138 8.34 3.53 -1.76
N ILE A 139 8.28 2.21 -1.66
CA ILE A 139 7.91 1.49 -0.44
C ILE A 139 9.18 1.03 0.27
N ALA A 140 9.28 1.32 1.56
CA ALA A 140 10.38 0.85 2.38
C ALA A 140 10.11 -0.58 2.87
N VAL A 141 11.13 -1.40 2.82
CA VAL A 141 11.10 -2.80 3.26
C VAL A 141 11.89 -2.95 4.56
N ARG A 142 11.35 -3.69 5.50
CA ARG A 142 12.03 -4.06 6.73
C ARG A 142 13.16 -5.05 6.42
N HIS A 143 14.35 -4.73 6.86
CA HIS A 143 15.49 -5.63 6.83
C HIS A 143 16.04 -5.86 8.22
N THR A 144 16.47 -7.08 8.50
CA THR A 144 17.30 -7.42 9.65
C THR A 144 18.71 -7.63 9.14
N ASP A 145 19.67 -6.83 9.61
CA ASP A 145 21.07 -7.06 9.26
C ASP A 145 21.61 -8.32 9.95
N PRO A 146 22.77 -8.87 9.51
CA PRO A 146 23.35 -10.07 10.10
C PRO A 146 23.66 -9.96 11.60
N ARG A 147 23.67 -8.75 12.17
CA ARG A 147 23.90 -8.48 13.59
C ARG A 147 22.59 -8.34 14.39
N GLY A 148 21.44 -8.60 13.73
CA GLY A 148 20.12 -8.47 14.34
C GLY A 148 19.60 -7.03 14.41
N ALA A 149 20.32 -6.05 13.83
CA ALA A 149 19.84 -4.68 13.79
C ALA A 149 18.76 -4.53 12.71
N LEU A 150 17.61 -3.99 13.09
CA LEU A 150 16.55 -3.66 12.15
C LEU A 150 16.88 -2.38 11.40
N SER A 151 16.75 -2.42 10.10
CA SER A 151 16.85 -1.25 9.24
C SER A 151 15.69 -1.19 8.26
N LEU A 152 15.29 0.02 7.89
CA LEU A 152 14.36 0.26 6.81
C LEU A 152 15.13 0.77 5.60
N ARG A 153 14.91 0.13 4.47
CA ARG A 153 15.50 0.55 3.21
C ARG A 153 14.40 0.85 2.21
N ILE A 154 14.48 2.02 1.60
CA ILE A 154 13.65 2.35 0.44
C ILE A 154 14.29 1.68 -0.76
N SER A 155 13.51 0.86 -1.47
CA SER A 155 13.93 0.29 -2.74
C SER A 155 14.13 1.40 -3.76
N ARG A 156 15.37 1.67 -4.16
CA ARG A 156 15.68 2.60 -5.25
C ARG A 156 15.73 1.81 -6.56
N LEU A 157 15.33 2.45 -7.65
CA LEU A 157 15.38 1.85 -9.00
C LEU A 157 16.79 1.36 -9.40
N GLN A 158 17.83 1.90 -8.76
CA GLN A 158 19.24 1.59 -9.03
C GLN A 158 19.88 0.68 -7.98
N ASP A 159 19.19 0.38 -6.87
CA ASP A 159 19.75 -0.49 -5.85
C ASP A 159 19.57 -1.97 -6.24
N ASN A 160 20.65 -2.75 -6.13
CA ASN A 160 20.62 -4.23 -6.22
C ASN A 160 19.90 -4.83 -4.99
N ASN A 161 18.75 -4.28 -4.61
CA ASN A 161 17.96 -4.82 -3.53
C ASN A 161 17.33 -6.13 -4.01
N TYR A 162 17.63 -7.22 -3.31
CA TYR A 162 17.13 -8.56 -3.65
C TYR A 162 15.60 -8.59 -3.87
N MET A 163 14.85 -7.92 -3.01
CA MET A 163 13.37 -7.87 -3.11
C MET A 163 12.91 -7.13 -4.37
N TYR A 164 13.59 -6.04 -4.73
CA TYR A 164 13.30 -5.31 -5.95
C TYR A 164 13.64 -6.13 -7.20
N GLN A 165 14.79 -6.78 -7.23
CA GLN A 165 15.19 -7.65 -8.35
C GLN A 165 14.24 -8.84 -8.49
N ALA A 166 13.92 -9.53 -7.40
CA ALA A 166 12.97 -10.64 -7.40
C ALA A 166 11.57 -10.21 -7.90
N SER A 167 11.10 -9.02 -7.51
CA SER A 167 9.83 -8.47 -8.01
C SER A 167 9.92 -8.13 -9.50
N LYS A 168 11.03 -7.57 -9.95
CA LYS A 168 11.27 -7.27 -11.37
C LYS A 168 11.24 -8.54 -12.22
N GLU A 169 11.96 -9.57 -11.80
CA GLU A 169 12.00 -10.87 -12.50
C GLU A 169 10.62 -11.52 -12.58
N ARG A 170 9.83 -11.48 -11.49
CA ARG A 170 8.44 -11.99 -11.50
C ARG A 170 7.54 -11.24 -12.46
N LEU A 171 7.71 -9.92 -12.55
CA LEU A 171 6.93 -9.08 -13.46
C LEU A 171 7.29 -9.31 -14.93
N GLU A 172 8.56 -9.52 -15.21
CA GLU A 172 9.05 -9.84 -16.55
C GLU A 172 8.59 -11.24 -16.98
N ALA A 173 8.55 -12.21 -16.07
CA ALA A 173 8.07 -13.56 -16.34
C ALA A 173 6.54 -13.67 -16.58
N LYS A 174 5.77 -12.66 -16.18
CA LYS A 174 4.30 -12.59 -16.39
C LYS A 174 3.90 -11.86 -17.70
N ARG A 175 4.86 -11.32 -18.45
CA ARG A 175 4.67 -10.69 -19.77
C ARG A 175 4.93 -11.66 -20.89
#